data_98e43bdd99dff7a3716b57228f3c3218
#
_entry.id   98e43bdd99dff7a3716b57228f3c3218
#
_cell.length_a   1.000
_cell.length_b   1.000
_cell.length_c   1.000
_cell.angle_alpha   90.00
_cell.angle_beta   90.00
_cell.angle_gamma   90.00
#
_symmetry.space_group_name_H-M   'P 1'
#
loop_
_entity.id
_entity.type
_entity.pdbx_description
1 polymer ?
#
loop_
_entity_poly.entity_id
_entity_poly.type
_entity_poly.pdbx_seq_one_letter_code
_entity_poly.pdbx_strand_id
1 'polypeptide(L)'
;MAPVGSRESLAAAIHAGADSIYFGIENLNMRARSANTFGIDDLREIAATCEEHGIKSYLTVNTIIYDEDIALMRTIVDAAHEAGISAVIAADVAVMDYCNRIGQEVHLSTQLNISNAEALKFYARFADVVVLARELNLKQVKAIYDTIQKEQIRGPKGELIRIEMFCHGALCMAVSGKCYLSLHELGASANRGACMQVCRRGYEVTRDEEPTYLLKDKESTIELEVDNKYVMSPKDLKTIRFMDEMMDAGVRVFKIEGRARGPEYVKTVVECYSEAISSY
;
A
#
# COMPACT_ATOMS: atom_id res chain seq x y z
N MET A 1 0.75 -7.10 -7.95
CA MET A 1 -0.49 -6.49 -7.41
C MET A 1 -0.61 -5.08 -7.94
N ALA A 2 -1.66 -4.80 -8.70
CA ALA A 2 -1.88 -3.53 -9.38
C ALA A 2 -2.82 -2.59 -8.60
N PRO A 3 -2.56 -1.27 -8.61
CA PRO A 3 -3.43 -0.28 -7.98
C PRO A 3 -4.61 0.04 -8.90
N VAL A 4 -5.83 0.03 -8.35
CA VAL A 4 -7.05 0.35 -9.10
C VAL A 4 -7.83 1.46 -8.39
N GLY A 5 -8.03 2.58 -9.08
CA GLY A 5 -8.80 3.72 -8.60
C GLY A 5 -10.03 4.03 -9.44
N SER A 6 -10.20 3.38 -10.61
CA SER A 6 -11.34 3.55 -11.51
C SER A 6 -11.57 2.29 -12.34
N ARG A 7 -12.71 2.23 -13.06
CA ARG A 7 -13.02 1.11 -13.99
C ARG A 7 -12.02 1.00 -15.13
N GLU A 8 -11.54 2.13 -15.64
CA GLU A 8 -10.51 2.19 -16.68
C GLU A 8 -9.17 1.64 -16.16
N SER A 9 -8.82 1.95 -14.90
CA SER A 9 -7.62 1.39 -14.24
C SER A 9 -7.76 -0.10 -13.99
N LEU A 10 -8.96 -0.61 -13.70
CA LEU A 10 -9.24 -2.05 -13.56
C LEU A 10 -9.00 -2.76 -14.90
N ALA A 11 -9.60 -2.25 -15.98
CA ALA A 11 -9.40 -2.80 -17.32
C ALA A 11 -7.91 -2.76 -17.73
N ALA A 12 -7.23 -1.66 -17.45
CA ALA A 12 -5.79 -1.51 -17.72
C ALA A 12 -4.95 -2.54 -16.96
N ALA A 13 -5.24 -2.78 -15.68
CA ALA A 13 -4.53 -3.76 -14.85
C ALA A 13 -4.72 -5.20 -15.37
N ILE A 14 -5.95 -5.56 -15.78
CA ILE A 14 -6.28 -6.86 -16.37
C ILE A 14 -5.48 -7.07 -17.66
N HIS A 15 -5.58 -6.14 -18.61
CA HIS A 15 -4.89 -6.24 -19.89
C HIS A 15 -3.36 -6.25 -19.76
N ALA A 16 -2.82 -5.63 -18.72
CA ALA A 16 -1.39 -5.59 -18.43
C ALA A 16 -0.85 -6.86 -17.73
N GLY A 17 -1.70 -7.85 -17.47
CA GLY A 17 -1.29 -9.13 -16.86
C GLY A 17 -1.07 -9.05 -15.36
N ALA A 18 -1.89 -8.28 -14.63
CA ALA A 18 -1.85 -8.28 -13.17
C ALA A 18 -2.42 -9.60 -12.61
N ASP A 19 -1.73 -10.24 -11.64
CA ASP A 19 -2.26 -11.41 -10.90
C ASP A 19 -3.26 -11.01 -9.82
N SER A 20 -3.20 -9.78 -9.38
CA SER A 20 -4.08 -9.24 -8.36
C SER A 20 -4.21 -7.73 -8.44
N ILE A 21 -5.35 -7.23 -7.99
CA ILE A 21 -5.62 -5.80 -7.87
C ILE A 21 -5.91 -5.42 -6.42
N TYR A 22 -5.68 -4.16 -6.07
CA TYR A 22 -6.19 -3.60 -4.83
C TYR A 22 -6.83 -2.24 -5.07
N PHE A 23 -7.95 -2.02 -4.39
CA PHE A 23 -8.77 -0.83 -4.55
C PHE A 23 -9.37 -0.39 -3.21
N GLY A 24 -10.01 0.76 -3.17
CA GLY A 24 -10.79 1.24 -2.04
C GLY A 24 -12.17 1.67 -2.49
N ILE A 25 -13.10 1.72 -1.55
CA ILE A 25 -14.40 2.36 -1.70
C ILE A 25 -14.43 3.68 -0.93
N GLU A 26 -15.53 4.40 -0.95
CA GLU A 26 -15.67 5.79 -0.46
C GLU A 26 -15.11 6.06 0.94
N ASN A 27 -15.07 5.07 1.83
CA ASN A 27 -14.73 5.24 3.23
C ASN A 27 -13.66 4.25 3.71
N LEU A 28 -13.10 4.51 4.90
CA LEU A 28 -12.22 3.63 5.67
C LEU A 28 -10.97 3.13 4.94
N ASN A 29 -10.48 3.89 3.95
CA ASN A 29 -9.20 3.60 3.31
C ASN A 29 -8.32 4.84 3.17
N MET A 30 -7.00 4.65 3.09
CA MET A 30 -5.98 5.71 3.09
C MET A 30 -6.05 6.69 1.91
N ARG A 31 -6.88 6.43 0.91
CA ARG A 31 -7.10 7.26 -0.27
C ARG A 31 -8.56 7.67 -0.46
N ALA A 32 -9.38 7.62 0.60
CA ALA A 32 -10.81 7.91 0.54
C ALA A 32 -11.16 9.26 -0.12
N ARG A 33 -10.28 10.26 -0.02
CA ARG A 33 -10.48 11.59 -0.63
C ARG A 33 -9.76 11.81 -1.95
N SER A 34 -8.93 10.89 -2.43
CA SER A 34 -8.05 11.17 -3.57
C SER A 34 -8.21 10.24 -4.77
N ALA A 35 -8.88 9.10 -4.65
CA ALA A 35 -8.87 8.08 -5.70
C ALA A 35 -10.03 7.09 -5.64
N ASN A 36 -11.22 7.46 -5.19
CA ASN A 36 -12.31 6.50 -5.12
C ASN A 36 -13.45 6.90 -6.03
N THR A 37 -13.67 6.06 -7.03
CA THR A 37 -14.86 6.09 -7.87
C THR A 37 -15.80 4.91 -7.55
N PHE A 38 -15.42 4.03 -6.61
CA PHE A 38 -16.17 2.82 -6.25
C PHE A 38 -16.95 3.00 -4.95
N GLY A 39 -18.16 2.44 -4.91
CA GLY A 39 -19.00 2.28 -3.73
C GLY A 39 -19.11 0.80 -3.30
N ILE A 40 -19.90 0.54 -2.26
CA ILE A 40 -20.21 -0.82 -1.80
C ILE A 40 -20.89 -1.63 -2.91
N ASP A 41 -21.78 -0.99 -3.69
CA ASP A 41 -22.53 -1.65 -4.75
C ASP A 41 -21.66 -2.17 -5.90
N ASP A 42 -20.47 -1.59 -6.10
CA ASP A 42 -19.54 -2.02 -7.13
C ASP A 42 -18.77 -3.31 -6.77
N LEU A 43 -18.77 -3.73 -5.51
CA LEU A 43 -17.94 -4.85 -5.02
C LEU A 43 -18.22 -6.16 -5.78
N ARG A 44 -19.50 -6.47 -6.06
CA ARG A 44 -19.90 -7.69 -6.78
C ARG A 44 -19.39 -7.68 -8.22
N GLU A 45 -19.52 -6.55 -8.90
CA GLU A 45 -19.04 -6.41 -10.28
C GLU A 45 -17.51 -6.55 -10.35
N ILE A 46 -16.79 -5.89 -9.44
CA ILE A 46 -15.32 -5.98 -9.39
C ILE A 46 -14.87 -7.41 -9.09
N ALA A 47 -15.51 -8.07 -8.11
CA ALA A 47 -15.18 -9.47 -7.76
C ALA A 47 -15.42 -10.41 -8.94
N ALA A 48 -16.59 -10.32 -9.57
CA ALA A 48 -16.95 -11.16 -10.74
C ALA A 48 -16.00 -10.93 -11.91
N THR A 49 -15.66 -9.66 -12.22
CA THR A 49 -14.70 -9.32 -13.27
C THR A 49 -13.32 -9.91 -12.97
N CYS A 50 -12.86 -9.83 -11.74
CA CYS A 50 -11.59 -10.42 -11.33
C CYS A 50 -11.59 -11.95 -11.44
N GLU A 51 -12.67 -12.60 -11.00
CA GLU A 51 -12.85 -14.04 -11.07
C GLU A 51 -12.85 -14.55 -12.52
N GLU A 52 -13.57 -13.86 -13.42
CA GLU A 52 -13.62 -14.18 -14.86
C GLU A 52 -12.22 -14.19 -15.50
N HIS A 53 -11.33 -13.31 -15.03
CA HIS A 53 -9.97 -13.19 -15.54
C HIS A 53 -8.92 -13.95 -14.70
N GLY A 54 -9.33 -14.69 -13.67
CA GLY A 54 -8.43 -15.43 -12.78
C GLY A 54 -7.55 -14.54 -11.90
N ILE A 55 -8.00 -13.30 -11.61
CA ILE A 55 -7.26 -12.28 -10.85
C ILE A 55 -7.82 -12.18 -9.43
N LYS A 56 -6.94 -11.99 -8.43
CA LYS A 56 -7.36 -11.75 -7.05
C LYS A 56 -7.77 -10.28 -6.83
N SER A 57 -8.86 -10.07 -6.08
CA SER A 57 -9.34 -8.73 -5.72
C SER A 57 -9.12 -8.44 -4.23
N TYR A 58 -8.53 -7.28 -3.89
CA TYR A 58 -8.24 -6.91 -2.51
C TYR A 58 -8.84 -5.54 -2.17
N LEU A 59 -9.74 -5.51 -1.18
CA LEU A 59 -10.36 -4.29 -0.69
C LEU A 59 -9.52 -3.66 0.43
N THR A 60 -9.20 -2.37 0.33
CA THR A 60 -8.50 -1.67 1.41
C THR A 60 -9.48 -1.13 2.45
N VAL A 61 -9.37 -1.61 3.69
CA VAL A 61 -10.02 -1.10 4.91
C VAL A 61 -8.90 -0.84 5.92
N ASN A 62 -8.02 0.12 5.60
CA ASN A 62 -6.72 0.25 6.23
C ASN A 62 -6.47 1.60 6.92
N THR A 63 -7.54 2.31 7.28
CA THR A 63 -7.48 3.46 8.18
C THR A 63 -7.52 3.01 9.64
N ILE A 64 -7.22 3.93 10.56
CA ILE A 64 -7.55 3.76 11.98
C ILE A 64 -9.07 3.81 12.14
N ILE A 65 -9.63 2.90 12.91
CA ILE A 65 -11.07 2.76 13.17
C ILE A 65 -11.40 3.36 14.54
N TYR A 66 -12.39 4.25 14.58
CA TYR A 66 -12.95 4.78 15.81
C TYR A 66 -14.24 4.02 16.17
N ASP A 67 -14.72 4.15 17.39
CA ASP A 67 -15.95 3.46 17.83
C ASP A 67 -17.15 3.77 16.94
N GLU A 68 -17.26 5.01 16.46
CA GLU A 68 -18.29 5.46 15.54
C GLU A 68 -18.22 4.79 14.15
N ASP A 69 -17.06 4.28 13.73
CA ASP A 69 -16.86 3.63 12.45
C ASP A 69 -17.19 2.12 12.48
N ILE A 70 -17.29 1.52 13.66
CA ILE A 70 -17.40 0.06 13.81
C ILE A 70 -18.59 -0.52 13.01
N ALA A 71 -19.74 0.14 13.07
CA ALA A 71 -20.92 -0.31 12.32
C ALA A 71 -20.70 -0.28 10.80
N LEU A 72 -20.15 0.83 10.29
CA LEU A 72 -19.82 0.98 8.88
C LEU A 72 -18.73 0.00 8.44
N MET A 73 -17.70 -0.20 9.26
CA MET A 73 -16.63 -1.14 8.99
C MET A 73 -17.17 -2.57 8.81
N ARG A 74 -18.07 -3.01 9.70
CA ARG A 74 -18.72 -4.32 9.59
C ARG A 74 -19.53 -4.43 8.30
N THR A 75 -20.35 -3.45 8.00
CA THR A 75 -21.14 -3.41 6.75
C THR A 75 -20.25 -3.55 5.51
N ILE A 76 -19.12 -2.84 5.47
CA ILE A 76 -18.18 -2.91 4.34
C ILE A 76 -17.53 -4.29 4.24
N VAL A 77 -17.10 -4.85 5.37
CA VAL A 77 -16.43 -6.16 5.38
C VAL A 77 -17.40 -7.29 5.05
N ASP A 78 -18.65 -7.23 5.56
CA ASP A 78 -19.71 -8.18 5.22
C ASP A 78 -20.02 -8.14 3.72
N ALA A 79 -20.20 -6.94 3.15
CA ALA A 79 -20.44 -6.78 1.71
C ALA A 79 -19.27 -7.29 0.86
N ALA A 80 -18.04 -7.09 1.29
CA ALA A 80 -16.86 -7.63 0.61
C ALA A 80 -16.82 -9.16 0.65
N HIS A 81 -17.13 -9.75 1.79
CA HIS A 81 -17.22 -11.19 1.97
C HIS A 81 -18.32 -11.80 1.09
N GLU A 82 -19.53 -11.25 1.13
CA GLU A 82 -20.65 -11.69 0.30
C GLU A 82 -20.42 -11.52 -1.21
N ALA A 83 -19.65 -10.48 -1.60
CA ALA A 83 -19.30 -10.24 -2.99
C ALA A 83 -18.21 -11.20 -3.52
N GLY A 84 -17.54 -11.96 -2.65
CA GLY A 84 -16.44 -12.83 -3.03
C GLY A 84 -15.09 -12.10 -3.22
N ILE A 85 -14.89 -10.95 -2.56
CA ILE A 85 -13.59 -10.26 -2.55
C ILE A 85 -12.55 -11.19 -1.91
N SER A 86 -11.41 -11.37 -2.58
CA SER A 86 -10.40 -12.36 -2.19
C SER A 86 -9.78 -12.09 -0.82
N ALA A 87 -9.49 -10.82 -0.47
CA ALA A 87 -9.00 -10.45 0.86
C ALA A 87 -9.29 -8.97 1.19
N VAL A 88 -9.23 -8.65 2.48
CA VAL A 88 -9.28 -7.29 3.01
C VAL A 88 -7.89 -6.87 3.45
N ILE A 89 -7.40 -5.72 2.99
CA ILE A 89 -6.13 -5.12 3.43
C ILE A 89 -6.41 -4.26 4.65
N ALA A 90 -5.95 -4.69 5.82
CA ALA A 90 -6.26 -4.09 7.12
C ALA A 90 -5.03 -3.50 7.83
N ALA A 91 -5.24 -2.47 8.64
CA ALA A 91 -4.24 -1.89 9.54
C ALA A 91 -4.73 -1.83 10.99
N ASP A 92 -6.02 -1.89 11.22
CA ASP A 92 -6.64 -1.85 12.54
C ASP A 92 -7.02 -3.24 13.02
N VAL A 93 -6.77 -3.52 14.31
CA VAL A 93 -7.06 -4.83 14.92
C VAL A 93 -8.56 -5.14 14.89
N ALA A 94 -9.43 -4.12 15.00
CA ALA A 94 -10.88 -4.33 14.93
C ALA A 94 -11.30 -4.89 13.56
N VAL A 95 -10.68 -4.44 12.47
CA VAL A 95 -10.91 -4.98 11.12
C VAL A 95 -10.40 -6.41 11.02
N MET A 96 -9.17 -6.66 11.48
CA MET A 96 -8.54 -8.00 11.41
C MET A 96 -9.35 -9.05 12.16
N ASP A 97 -9.73 -8.73 13.40
CA ASP A 97 -10.51 -9.62 14.25
C ASP A 97 -11.90 -9.92 13.65
N TYR A 98 -12.57 -8.89 13.15
CA TYR A 98 -13.87 -9.06 12.51
C TYR A 98 -13.78 -9.92 11.23
N CYS A 99 -12.82 -9.64 10.36
CA CYS A 99 -12.57 -10.45 9.17
C CYS A 99 -12.36 -11.93 9.53
N ASN A 100 -11.51 -12.21 10.53
CA ASN A 100 -11.25 -13.58 10.95
C ASN A 100 -12.49 -14.28 11.51
N ARG A 101 -13.36 -13.56 12.24
CA ARG A 101 -14.63 -14.12 12.76
C ARG A 101 -15.58 -14.58 11.67
N ILE A 102 -15.62 -13.88 10.53
CA ILE A 102 -16.51 -14.24 9.41
C ILE A 102 -15.81 -15.08 8.35
N GLY A 103 -14.54 -15.42 8.52
CA GLY A 103 -13.76 -16.22 7.56
C GLY A 103 -13.25 -15.44 6.35
N GLN A 104 -13.20 -14.09 6.42
CA GLN A 104 -12.63 -13.24 5.38
C GLN A 104 -11.10 -13.20 5.49
N GLU A 105 -10.39 -13.48 4.39
CA GLU A 105 -8.93 -13.38 4.35
C GLU A 105 -8.45 -11.96 4.60
N VAL A 106 -7.36 -11.83 5.37
CA VAL A 106 -6.72 -10.57 5.69
C VAL A 106 -5.31 -10.50 5.14
N HIS A 107 -4.97 -9.37 4.51
CA HIS A 107 -3.60 -8.95 4.23
C HIS A 107 -3.24 -7.78 5.15
N LEU A 108 -2.07 -7.80 5.75
CA LEU A 108 -1.64 -6.71 6.64
C LEU A 108 -1.12 -5.53 5.83
N SER A 109 -1.59 -4.34 6.18
CA SER A 109 -1.18 -3.11 5.52
C SER A 109 0.18 -2.61 6.00
N THR A 110 0.88 -1.86 5.14
CA THR A 110 2.16 -1.21 5.47
C THR A 110 2.07 -0.26 6.67
N GLN A 111 0.89 0.26 7.03
CA GLN A 111 0.70 1.12 8.19
C GLN A 111 1.03 0.44 9.54
N LEU A 112 1.09 -0.88 9.58
CA LEU A 112 1.55 -1.61 10.77
C LEU A 112 3.06 -1.54 10.97
N ASN A 113 3.81 -1.14 9.94
CA ASN A 113 5.26 -0.93 9.99
C ASN A 113 6.01 -2.16 10.53
N ILE A 114 5.63 -3.36 10.08
CA ILE A 114 6.25 -4.62 10.49
C ILE A 114 7.68 -4.67 9.97
N SER A 115 8.65 -4.67 10.87
CA SER A 115 10.08 -4.51 10.57
C SER A 115 10.98 -5.59 11.18
N ASN A 116 10.39 -6.58 11.85
CA ASN A 116 11.13 -7.70 12.44
C ASN A 116 10.24 -8.95 12.54
N ALA A 117 10.89 -10.10 12.75
CA ALA A 117 10.21 -11.39 12.81
C ALA A 117 9.26 -11.53 13.99
N GLU A 118 9.55 -10.90 15.15
CA GLU A 118 8.69 -11.01 16.32
C GLU A 118 7.36 -10.27 16.11
N ALA A 119 7.39 -9.07 15.53
CA ALA A 119 6.18 -8.38 15.12
C ALA A 119 5.40 -9.18 14.07
N LEU A 120 6.10 -9.78 13.10
CA LEU A 120 5.48 -10.64 12.10
C LEU A 120 4.79 -11.84 12.74
N LYS A 121 5.43 -12.56 13.68
CA LYS A 121 4.82 -13.67 14.42
C LYS A 121 3.55 -13.26 15.16
N PHE A 122 3.57 -12.09 15.80
CA PHE A 122 2.39 -11.56 16.48
C PHE A 122 1.21 -11.40 15.51
N TYR A 123 1.46 -10.82 14.34
CA TYR A 123 0.42 -10.55 13.36
C TYR A 123 0.06 -11.75 12.47
N ALA A 124 0.89 -12.79 12.41
CA ALA A 124 0.64 -14.01 11.65
C ALA A 124 -0.67 -14.71 12.02
N ARG A 125 -1.15 -14.51 13.25
CA ARG A 125 -2.45 -15.04 13.68
C ARG A 125 -3.66 -14.43 12.97
N PHE A 126 -3.48 -13.29 12.29
CA PHE A 126 -4.57 -12.57 11.65
C PHE A 126 -4.53 -12.65 10.13
N ALA A 127 -3.38 -12.93 9.52
CA ALA A 127 -3.21 -12.76 8.09
C ALA A 127 -2.22 -13.75 7.47
N ASP A 128 -2.39 -14.05 6.19
CA ASP A 128 -1.52 -14.92 5.41
C ASP A 128 -0.50 -14.13 4.56
N VAL A 129 -0.68 -12.82 4.43
CA VAL A 129 0.22 -11.91 3.71
C VAL A 129 0.53 -10.69 4.56
N VAL A 130 1.81 -10.34 4.64
CA VAL A 130 2.33 -9.25 5.47
C VAL A 130 3.09 -8.26 4.61
N VAL A 131 2.66 -7.00 4.60
CA VAL A 131 3.45 -5.92 4.00
C VAL A 131 4.50 -5.46 5.00
N LEU A 132 5.78 -5.65 4.67
CA LEU A 132 6.87 -5.18 5.50
C LEU A 132 7.03 -3.65 5.40
N ALA A 133 7.65 -3.09 6.44
CA ALA A 133 8.02 -1.68 6.48
C ALA A 133 8.94 -1.31 5.30
N ARG A 134 8.71 -0.12 4.73
CA ARG A 134 9.45 0.35 3.54
C ARG A 134 10.90 0.76 3.83
N GLU A 135 11.22 0.94 5.09
CA GLU A 135 12.55 1.31 5.58
C GLU A 135 13.55 0.15 5.59
N LEU A 136 13.07 -1.10 5.42
CA LEU A 136 13.93 -2.28 5.44
C LEU A 136 14.77 -2.41 4.17
N ASN A 137 16.04 -2.74 4.34
CA ASN A 137 16.87 -3.19 3.24
C ASN A 137 16.70 -4.70 2.96
N LEU A 138 17.15 -5.17 1.80
CA LEU A 138 16.93 -6.56 1.37
C LEU A 138 17.60 -7.60 2.29
N LYS A 139 18.69 -7.27 2.98
CA LYS A 139 19.29 -8.17 3.97
C LYS A 139 18.39 -8.40 5.18
N GLN A 140 17.72 -7.33 5.63
CA GLN A 140 16.72 -7.43 6.71
C GLN A 140 15.48 -8.21 6.27
N VAL A 141 15.00 -7.98 5.05
CA VAL A 141 13.90 -8.75 4.46
C VAL A 141 14.24 -10.23 4.39
N LYS A 142 15.43 -10.57 3.90
CA LYS A 142 15.93 -11.95 3.82
C LYS A 142 16.00 -12.61 5.19
N ALA A 143 16.49 -11.90 6.22
CA ALA A 143 16.53 -12.43 7.59
C ALA A 143 15.14 -12.75 8.15
N ILE A 144 14.14 -11.92 7.86
CA ILE A 144 12.74 -12.18 8.23
C ILE A 144 12.22 -13.40 7.46
N TYR A 145 12.46 -13.48 6.16
CA TYR A 145 12.07 -14.62 5.33
C TYR A 145 12.69 -15.94 5.83
N ASP A 146 13.99 -15.94 6.13
CA ASP A 146 14.68 -17.12 6.66
C ASP A 146 14.09 -17.58 8.02
N THR A 147 13.69 -16.61 8.84
CA THR A 147 12.99 -16.90 10.11
C THR A 147 11.62 -17.53 9.87
N ILE A 148 10.84 -17.02 8.88
CA ILE A 148 9.55 -17.63 8.49
C ILE A 148 9.75 -19.09 8.10
N GLN A 149 10.77 -19.39 7.27
CA GLN A 149 11.05 -20.74 6.81
C GLN A 149 11.53 -21.64 7.96
N LYS A 150 12.47 -21.17 8.78
CA LYS A 150 13.05 -21.93 9.88
C LYS A 150 12.04 -22.26 10.97
N GLU A 151 11.21 -21.29 11.35
CA GLU A 151 10.26 -21.42 12.45
C GLU A 151 8.86 -21.84 11.98
N GLN A 152 8.68 -22.03 10.67
CA GLN A 152 7.42 -22.44 10.05
C GLN A 152 6.26 -21.52 10.45
N ILE A 153 6.49 -20.19 10.36
CA ILE A 153 5.47 -19.19 10.74
C ILE A 153 4.35 -19.22 9.71
N ARG A 154 3.14 -19.57 10.18
CA ARG A 154 1.97 -19.77 9.33
C ARG A 154 0.86 -18.78 9.66
N GLY A 155 0.09 -18.42 8.65
CA GLY A 155 -1.13 -17.64 8.77
C GLY A 155 -2.36 -18.49 9.10
N PRO A 156 -3.56 -17.88 9.16
CA PRO A 156 -4.82 -18.56 9.47
C PRO A 156 -5.16 -19.73 8.55
N LYS A 157 -4.74 -19.70 7.29
CA LYS A 157 -4.94 -20.80 6.31
C LYS A 157 -3.99 -21.98 6.52
N GLY A 158 -3.06 -21.90 7.46
CA GLY A 158 -2.06 -22.93 7.70
C GLY A 158 -0.89 -22.93 6.71
N GLU A 159 -0.84 -21.98 5.78
CA GLU A 159 0.28 -21.79 4.86
C GLU A 159 1.35 -20.87 5.47
N LEU A 160 2.60 -20.99 4.99
CA LEU A 160 3.65 -20.06 5.39
C LEU A 160 3.28 -18.64 5.00
N ILE A 161 3.52 -17.72 5.93
CA ILE A 161 3.28 -16.29 5.67
C ILE A 161 4.07 -15.81 4.46
N ARG A 162 3.42 -15.06 3.59
CA ARG A 162 4.02 -14.44 2.41
C ARG A 162 4.38 -12.99 2.67
N ILE A 163 5.57 -12.61 2.23
CA ILE A 163 6.06 -11.24 2.31
C ILE A 163 5.58 -10.45 1.09
N GLU A 164 4.92 -9.33 1.34
CA GLU A 164 4.57 -8.31 0.35
C GLU A 164 5.45 -7.07 0.55
N MET A 165 5.94 -6.50 -0.54
CA MET A 165 6.66 -5.22 -0.55
C MET A 165 6.22 -4.33 -1.70
N PHE A 166 6.30 -3.01 -1.48
CA PHE A 166 6.18 -2.07 -2.58
C PHE A 166 7.39 -2.18 -3.51
N CYS A 167 7.13 -2.22 -4.82
CA CYS A 167 8.16 -2.30 -5.85
C CYS A 167 8.19 -1.03 -6.74
N HIS A 168 7.11 -0.25 -6.80
CA HIS A 168 7.05 0.95 -7.64
C HIS A 168 6.12 2.02 -7.07
N GLY A 169 6.44 3.27 -7.38
CA GLY A 169 5.57 4.44 -7.19
C GLY A 169 5.93 5.29 -5.97
N ALA A 170 5.00 6.13 -5.59
CA ALA A 170 5.22 7.18 -4.60
C ALA A 170 5.63 6.67 -3.21
N LEU A 171 6.76 7.14 -2.70
CA LEU A 171 7.17 6.94 -1.31
C LEU A 171 6.55 8.01 -0.39
N CYS A 172 6.28 7.64 0.84
CA CYS A 172 5.87 8.56 1.89
C CYS A 172 7.09 9.24 2.53
N MET A 173 6.99 10.51 2.86
CA MET A 173 8.02 11.23 3.63
C MET A 173 8.12 10.77 5.08
N ALA A 174 7.03 10.24 5.61
CA ALA A 174 6.94 9.76 6.98
C ALA A 174 6.82 8.24 7.03
N VAL A 175 7.06 7.68 8.20
CA VAL A 175 6.67 6.30 8.52
C VAL A 175 5.20 6.10 8.18
N SER A 176 4.88 4.99 7.53
CA SER A 176 3.55 4.73 6.97
C SER A 176 2.45 4.85 8.03
N GLY A 177 1.42 5.62 7.73
CA GLY A 177 0.30 5.89 8.65
C GLY A 177 0.61 6.82 9.83
N LYS A 178 1.82 7.37 9.94
CA LYS A 178 2.24 8.21 11.08
C LYS A 178 2.46 9.70 10.70
N CYS A 179 1.96 10.14 9.55
CA CYS A 179 2.17 11.51 9.07
C CYS A 179 1.09 12.46 9.59
N TYR A 180 1.53 13.58 10.21
CA TYR A 180 0.66 14.65 10.67
C TYR A 180 0.59 15.85 9.71
N LEU A 181 1.34 15.85 8.60
CA LEU A 181 1.47 17.02 7.73
C LEU A 181 0.11 17.52 7.20
N SER A 182 -0.72 16.64 6.67
CA SER A 182 -2.07 17.01 6.19
C SER A 182 -2.99 17.46 7.32
N LEU A 183 -2.84 16.92 8.53
CA LEU A 183 -3.63 17.30 9.69
C LEU A 183 -3.23 18.71 10.14
N HIS A 184 -1.92 18.99 10.23
CA HIS A 184 -1.39 20.28 10.64
C HIS A 184 -1.79 21.39 9.67
N GLU A 185 -1.56 21.20 8.38
CA GLU A 185 -1.75 22.22 7.35
C GLU A 185 -3.22 22.43 6.96
N LEU A 186 -4.04 21.35 6.98
CA LEU A 186 -5.38 21.36 6.35
C LEU A 186 -6.48 20.78 7.24
N GLY A 187 -6.20 20.44 8.50
CA GLY A 187 -7.16 19.77 9.38
C GLY A 187 -7.59 18.39 8.88
N ALA A 188 -6.81 17.74 8.01
CA ALA A 188 -7.18 16.51 7.32
C ALA A 188 -6.25 15.35 7.73
N SER A 189 -6.76 14.42 8.56
CA SER A 189 -5.95 13.33 9.10
C SER A 189 -5.63 12.27 8.04
N ALA A 190 -4.33 12.08 7.76
CA ALA A 190 -3.86 11.12 6.76
C ALA A 190 -4.20 9.67 7.13
N ASN A 191 -4.06 9.28 8.39
CA ASN A 191 -4.38 7.92 8.85
C ASN A 191 -5.89 7.63 8.95
N ARG A 192 -6.71 8.65 8.73
CA ARG A 192 -8.17 8.57 8.60
C ARG A 192 -8.63 8.67 7.14
N GLY A 193 -7.76 8.45 6.16
CA GLY A 193 -8.08 8.47 4.74
C GLY A 193 -8.00 9.85 4.07
N ALA A 194 -7.62 10.89 4.80
CA ALA A 194 -7.57 12.27 4.30
C ALA A 194 -6.14 12.78 4.06
N CYS A 195 -5.25 11.93 3.50
CA CYS A 195 -3.92 12.36 3.07
C CYS A 195 -4.04 13.26 1.84
N MET A 196 -3.82 14.56 2.02
CA MET A 196 -3.90 15.58 0.96
C MET A 196 -2.61 15.72 0.16
N GLN A 197 -1.65 14.83 0.37
CA GLN A 197 -0.35 14.76 -0.32
C GLN A 197 0.41 16.10 -0.34
N VAL A 198 0.35 16.86 0.75
CA VAL A 198 1.00 18.18 0.88
C VAL A 198 2.49 18.09 0.53
N CYS A 199 3.19 17.03 0.94
CA CYS A 199 4.60 16.82 0.63
C CYS A 199 4.91 16.66 -0.89
N ARG A 200 3.89 16.45 -1.74
CA ARG A 200 4.04 16.27 -3.19
C ARG A 200 3.62 17.48 -4.01
N ARG A 201 3.21 18.55 -3.35
CA ARG A 201 2.87 19.81 -4.03
C ARG A 201 4.13 20.53 -4.45
N GLY A 202 4.03 21.38 -5.48
CA GLY A 202 5.07 22.33 -5.82
C GLY A 202 5.05 23.49 -4.83
N TYR A 203 6.21 23.94 -4.40
CA TYR A 203 6.40 25.11 -3.55
C TYR A 203 7.28 26.13 -4.25
N GLU A 204 6.99 27.42 -4.04
CA GLU A 204 7.91 28.49 -4.37
C GLU A 204 8.78 28.77 -3.15
N VAL A 205 10.08 28.80 -3.37
CA VAL A 205 11.03 29.23 -2.35
C VAL A 205 11.37 30.69 -2.67
N THR A 206 10.85 31.59 -1.87
CA THR A 206 11.11 33.04 -2.04
C THR A 206 12.30 33.44 -1.19
N ARG A 207 13.21 34.24 -1.76
CA ARG A 207 14.34 34.87 -1.06
C ARG A 207 14.50 36.30 -1.54
N ASP A 208 14.82 37.16 -0.62
CA ASP A 208 14.86 38.59 -0.93
C ASP A 208 16.08 39.10 -1.73
N GLU A 209 17.19 38.34 -1.82
CA GLU A 209 18.41 38.92 -2.40
C GLU A 209 19.41 38.01 -3.18
N GLU A 210 19.22 36.70 -3.39
CA GLU A 210 20.17 35.89 -4.20
C GLU A 210 19.56 34.65 -4.89
N PRO A 211 20.11 34.22 -6.08
CA PRO A 211 19.49 33.22 -6.95
C PRO A 211 19.75 31.75 -6.59
N THR A 212 20.50 31.44 -5.54
CA THR A 212 20.80 30.05 -5.17
C THR A 212 20.05 29.65 -3.91
N TYR A 213 19.18 28.64 -4.06
CA TYR A 213 18.34 28.18 -2.96
C TYR A 213 19.01 26.97 -2.28
N LEU A 214 19.72 27.24 -1.20
CA LEU A 214 20.28 26.21 -0.33
C LEU A 214 19.50 26.18 0.99
N LEU A 215 18.94 25.03 1.33
CA LEU A 215 18.48 24.77 2.68
C LEU A 215 19.68 24.32 3.51
N LYS A 216 20.16 25.21 4.38
CA LYS A 216 21.25 24.91 5.31
C LYS A 216 20.68 24.52 6.66
N ASP A 217 21.09 23.35 7.13
CA ASP A 217 20.84 22.98 8.52
C ASP A 217 21.65 23.90 9.45
N LYS A 218 21.01 24.45 10.48
CA LYS A 218 21.66 25.38 11.43
C LYS A 218 22.55 24.69 12.46
N GLU A 219 22.37 23.40 12.65
CA GLU A 219 23.01 22.61 13.70
C GLU A 219 24.02 21.58 13.13
N SER A 220 24.04 21.39 11.83
CA SER A 220 24.93 20.46 11.15
C SER A 220 25.54 21.07 9.88
N THR A 221 26.41 20.32 9.21
CA THR A 221 27.01 20.69 7.91
C THR A 221 26.15 20.30 6.71
N ILE A 222 24.90 19.87 6.93
CA ILE A 222 24.02 19.42 5.85
C ILE A 222 23.52 20.62 5.06
N GLU A 223 23.83 20.62 3.77
CA GLU A 223 23.29 21.57 2.80
C GLU A 223 22.47 20.80 1.76
N LEU A 224 21.23 21.22 1.53
CA LEU A 224 20.36 20.65 0.51
C LEU A 224 20.16 21.71 -0.57
N GLU A 225 20.60 21.41 -1.78
CA GLU A 225 20.32 22.25 -2.94
C GLU A 225 18.86 22.07 -3.36
N VAL A 226 18.15 23.18 -3.49
CA VAL A 226 16.77 23.19 -3.99
C VAL A 226 16.82 23.37 -5.49
N ASP A 227 16.88 22.25 -6.21
CA ASP A 227 16.98 22.19 -7.67
C ASP A 227 15.64 22.27 -8.39
N ASN A 228 14.53 22.13 -7.66
CA ASN A 228 13.18 22.16 -8.22
C ASN A 228 12.11 22.49 -7.17
N LYS A 229 10.87 22.71 -7.65
CA LYS A 229 9.71 23.08 -6.82
C LYS A 229 9.20 21.98 -5.86
N TYR A 230 9.69 20.77 -5.95
CA TYR A 230 9.23 19.64 -5.13
C TYR A 230 10.13 19.40 -3.91
N VAL A 231 10.36 20.43 -3.15
CA VAL A 231 11.32 20.48 -2.02
C VAL A 231 11.11 19.37 -0.99
N MET A 232 9.86 18.98 -0.72
CA MET A 232 9.52 17.95 0.28
C MET A 232 9.19 16.59 -0.35
N SER A 233 9.21 16.45 -1.67
CA SER A 233 8.81 15.20 -2.31
C SER A 233 9.98 14.22 -2.41
N PRO A 234 9.89 13.02 -1.82
CA PRO A 234 10.86 11.98 -2.10
C PRO A 234 10.73 11.53 -3.57
N LYS A 235 11.81 11.00 -4.12
CA LYS A 235 11.78 10.33 -5.42
C LYS A 235 10.88 9.11 -5.35
N ASP A 236 10.24 8.77 -6.47
CA ASP A 236 9.44 7.56 -6.55
C ASP A 236 10.31 6.31 -6.48
N LEU A 237 9.81 5.27 -5.80
CA LEU A 237 10.45 3.97 -5.76
C LEU A 237 10.44 3.34 -7.17
N LYS A 238 11.55 2.74 -7.56
CA LYS A 238 11.67 1.98 -8.80
C LYS A 238 12.65 0.82 -8.61
N THR A 239 12.13 -0.39 -8.43
CA THR A 239 12.93 -1.59 -8.11
C THR A 239 13.17 -2.51 -9.29
N ILE A 240 12.68 -2.20 -10.47
CA ILE A 240 12.70 -3.10 -11.64
C ILE A 240 14.09 -3.62 -12.01
N ARG A 241 15.15 -2.91 -11.63
CA ARG A 241 16.54 -3.29 -11.92
C ARG A 241 17.13 -4.33 -10.98
N PHE A 242 16.46 -4.60 -9.85
CA PHE A 242 16.88 -5.56 -8.81
C PHE A 242 15.69 -6.39 -8.29
N MET A 243 14.76 -6.72 -9.19
CA MET A 243 13.60 -7.56 -8.88
C MET A 243 14.02 -8.97 -8.48
N ASP A 244 15.03 -9.50 -9.12
CA ASP A 244 15.71 -10.77 -8.79
C ASP A 244 16.18 -10.79 -7.34
N GLU A 245 16.89 -9.74 -6.90
CA GLU A 245 17.35 -9.62 -5.52
C GLU A 245 16.16 -9.57 -4.52
N MET A 246 15.06 -8.94 -4.89
CA MET A 246 13.85 -8.93 -4.05
C MET A 246 13.22 -10.33 -3.95
N MET A 247 13.16 -11.07 -5.07
CA MET A 247 12.64 -12.45 -5.09
C MET A 247 13.54 -13.39 -4.28
N ASP A 248 14.86 -13.26 -4.39
CA ASP A 248 15.85 -14.00 -3.60
C ASP A 248 15.78 -13.66 -2.10
N ALA A 249 15.45 -12.41 -1.77
CA ALA A 249 15.20 -12.00 -0.39
C ALA A 249 13.89 -12.56 0.19
N GLY A 250 13.08 -13.24 -0.62
CA GLY A 250 11.85 -13.89 -0.17
C GLY A 250 10.57 -13.09 -0.37
N VAL A 251 10.60 -12.00 -1.11
CA VAL A 251 9.39 -11.26 -1.49
C VAL A 251 8.58 -12.13 -2.45
N ARG A 252 7.27 -12.25 -2.20
CA ARG A 252 6.35 -13.07 -3.02
C ARG A 252 5.17 -12.27 -3.58
N VAL A 253 4.90 -11.09 -3.02
CA VAL A 253 3.87 -10.19 -3.53
C VAL A 253 4.49 -8.82 -3.78
N PHE A 254 4.47 -8.39 -5.03
CA PHE A 254 5.03 -7.11 -5.49
C PHE A 254 3.92 -6.10 -5.67
N LYS A 255 3.92 -5.05 -4.86
CA LYS A 255 2.86 -4.03 -4.86
C LYS A 255 3.30 -2.76 -5.56
N ILE A 256 2.48 -2.32 -6.50
CA ILE A 256 2.63 -1.03 -7.18
C ILE A 256 1.78 0.02 -6.46
N GLU A 257 2.36 1.15 -6.07
CA GLU A 257 1.60 2.30 -5.59
C GLU A 257 1.06 3.11 -6.78
N GLY A 258 -0.17 3.62 -6.70
CA GLY A 258 -0.72 4.44 -7.79
C GLY A 258 -2.23 4.46 -7.91
N ARG A 259 -3.03 4.22 -6.87
CA ARG A 259 -4.51 4.27 -6.96
C ARG A 259 -5.06 5.61 -7.47
N ALA A 260 -4.32 6.70 -7.25
CA ALA A 260 -4.66 8.04 -7.75
C ALA A 260 -4.07 8.34 -9.15
N ARG A 261 -3.43 7.37 -9.79
CA ARG A 261 -2.83 7.52 -11.12
C ARG A 261 -3.81 7.06 -12.21
N GLY A 262 -3.65 7.61 -13.42
CA GLY A 262 -4.46 7.24 -14.59
C GLY A 262 -4.19 5.81 -15.09
N PRO A 263 -5.08 5.28 -15.95
CA PRO A 263 -4.98 3.93 -16.49
C PRO A 263 -3.71 3.68 -17.32
N GLU A 264 -3.16 4.69 -17.96
CA GLU A 264 -1.91 4.60 -18.74
C GLU A 264 -0.71 4.27 -17.84
N TYR A 265 -0.65 4.90 -16.66
CA TYR A 265 0.36 4.58 -15.65
C TYR A 265 0.19 3.14 -15.17
N VAL A 266 -1.03 2.74 -14.84
CA VAL A 266 -1.32 1.38 -14.35
C VAL A 266 -0.89 0.36 -15.41
N LYS A 267 -1.32 0.53 -16.65
CA LYS A 267 -0.96 -0.35 -17.76
C LYS A 267 0.56 -0.49 -17.90
N THR A 268 1.24 0.63 -18.13
CA THR A 268 2.68 0.62 -18.40
C THR A 268 3.50 0.01 -17.26
N VAL A 269 3.20 0.39 -16.02
CA VAL A 269 3.97 -0.12 -14.87
C VAL A 269 3.68 -1.60 -14.64
N VAL A 270 2.43 -2.04 -14.72
CA VAL A 270 2.08 -3.46 -14.54
C VAL A 270 2.71 -4.32 -15.62
N GLU A 271 2.63 -3.93 -16.91
CA GLU A 271 3.28 -4.65 -18.02
C GLU A 271 4.79 -4.84 -17.75
N CYS A 272 5.51 -3.76 -17.42
CA CYS A 272 6.95 -3.82 -17.13
C CYS A 272 7.29 -4.79 -15.98
N TYR A 273 6.53 -4.74 -14.88
CA TYR A 273 6.81 -5.62 -13.73
C TYR A 273 6.33 -7.05 -13.95
N SER A 274 5.24 -7.27 -14.69
CA SER A 274 4.78 -8.60 -15.09
C SER A 274 5.82 -9.28 -15.98
N GLU A 275 6.35 -8.57 -16.99
CA GLU A 275 7.43 -9.07 -17.85
C GLU A 275 8.69 -9.39 -17.05
N ALA A 276 9.13 -8.49 -16.17
CA ALA A 276 10.30 -8.70 -15.33
C ALA A 276 10.17 -9.94 -14.42
N ILE A 277 9.00 -10.14 -13.81
CA ILE A 277 8.74 -11.31 -12.95
C ILE A 277 8.71 -12.60 -13.79
N SER A 278 8.11 -12.56 -14.99
CA SER A 278 8.00 -13.75 -15.86
C SER A 278 9.35 -14.14 -16.47
N SER A 279 10.31 -13.24 -16.49
CA SER A 279 11.65 -13.47 -17.05
C SER A 279 12.64 -14.08 -16.02
N TYR A 280 12.27 -14.10 -14.74
CA TYR A 280 13.03 -14.72 -13.65
C TYR A 280 12.65 -16.19 -13.49
#